data_3406477bcc7002379bf1117945ab9b72
#
_entry.id   3406477bcc7002379bf1117945ab9b72
#
_cell.length_a   1.000
_cell.length_b   1.000
_cell.length_c   1.000
_cell.angle_alpha   90.00
_cell.angle_beta   90.00
_cell.angle_gamma   90.00
#
_symmetry.space_group_name_H-M   'P 1'
#
loop_
_entity.id
_entity.type
_entity.pdbx_description
1 polymer ?
#
loop_
_entity_poly.entity_id
_entity_poly.type
_entity_poly.pdbx_seq_one_letter_code
_entity_poly.pdbx_strand_id
1 'polypeptide(L)'
;MATQDDQTSLRDQLSGLQLAPSDSRTAWHRLETHVQDVELKGRLIIVGDVHGHLPELKNLLQKVSYDKKNGDQLIFVGDLINKGPDSPGVVQLAIDHDALAIRGNNEDRVLAAYSAIKRGEDSKLIEKWKQLAMEAEKTNTEQTVPAESKDDLRSVSRKDLKPYMAESDFGEAASLSEEQIKWLASQPLILRIKLPKEAINSPWNAGTLIVAHGGLVPSIPLEEQDPWAVMNMRGLVYPDAEASTSEAIKADIIKGAKSRVRRYAAFQDASDEEVKAELAKMADTVKNGEGFSGQYKDGLIGFPLESREGDWWIDAWNRWQNSIEDHKQRSIVVYGHDARVGLQIGEESSQVSRYTFGLDSGCAYGRGLAAMVVDKKEDGGLSHEIVKVDAAGEAEDKQEGSS
;
A
#
# COMPACT_ATOMS: atom_id res chain seq x y z
N MET A 1 -0.68 23.35 24.93
CA MET A 1 -1.58 22.45 25.67
C MET A 1 -2.73 22.15 24.73
N ALA A 2 -2.67 21.05 24.01
CA ALA A 2 -3.78 20.58 23.17
C ALA A 2 -4.94 20.20 24.10
N THR A 3 -6.14 20.65 23.76
CA THR A 3 -7.34 20.40 24.55
C THR A 3 -7.74 18.94 24.45
N GLN A 4 -8.46 18.42 25.46
CA GLN A 4 -8.93 17.04 25.53
C GLN A 4 -9.81 16.66 24.31
N ASP A 5 -10.47 17.65 23.69
CA ASP A 5 -11.26 17.50 22.46
C ASP A 5 -10.41 17.23 21.21
N ASP A 6 -9.21 17.81 21.11
CA ASP A 6 -8.28 17.55 19.99
C ASP A 6 -7.69 16.14 20.03
N GLN A 7 -7.47 15.60 21.24
CA GLN A 7 -6.98 14.22 21.40
C GLN A 7 -8.07 13.18 21.06
N THR A 8 -9.33 13.49 21.34
CA THR A 8 -10.46 12.64 20.98
C THR A 8 -10.64 12.58 19.46
N SER A 9 -10.55 13.72 18.77
CA SER A 9 -10.67 13.82 17.31
C SER A 9 -9.55 13.06 16.55
N LEU A 10 -8.30 13.12 17.02
CA LEU A 10 -7.20 12.37 16.40
C LEU A 10 -7.33 10.86 16.67
N ARG A 11 -7.78 10.49 17.86
CA ARG A 11 -8.07 9.12 18.24
C ARG A 11 -9.22 8.55 17.40
N ASP A 12 -10.23 9.34 17.09
CA ASP A 12 -11.37 8.95 16.25
C ASP A 12 -10.99 8.88 14.76
N GLN A 13 -10.11 9.73 14.28
CA GLN A 13 -9.57 9.69 12.90
C GLN A 13 -8.56 8.57 12.70
N LEU A 14 -7.77 8.23 13.73
CA LEU A 14 -6.96 7.03 13.76
C LEU A 14 -7.80 5.77 14.07
N SER A 15 -9.00 5.93 14.62
CA SER A 15 -9.99 4.90 14.94
C SER A 15 -10.87 4.49 13.75
N GLY A 16 -10.70 5.07 12.56
CA GLY A 16 -11.05 4.39 11.31
C GLY A 16 -10.34 3.03 11.17
N LEU A 17 -9.58 2.68 12.18
CA LEU A 17 -8.98 1.40 12.53
C LEU A 17 -9.75 0.68 13.65
N GLN A 18 -10.98 1.10 13.97
CA GLN A 18 -11.77 0.46 15.03
C GLN A 18 -12.14 -0.97 14.67
N LEU A 19 -11.93 -1.84 15.65
CA LEU A 19 -12.41 -3.22 15.63
C LEU A 19 -13.94 -3.23 15.61
N ALA A 20 -14.54 -3.94 14.65
CA ALA A 20 -15.96 -4.26 14.72
C ALA A 20 -16.26 -5.05 16.02
N PRO A 21 -17.36 -4.79 16.71
CA PRO A 21 -17.66 -5.46 17.98
C PRO A 21 -17.92 -6.95 17.76
N SER A 22 -17.25 -7.80 18.57
CA SER A 22 -17.55 -9.23 18.84
C SER A 22 -17.72 -10.18 17.65
N ASP A 23 -16.85 -10.16 16.66
CA ASP A 23 -16.80 -11.16 15.61
C ASP A 23 -15.74 -12.23 15.93
N SER A 24 -15.98 -13.49 15.59
CA SER A 24 -15.05 -14.61 15.75
C SER A 24 -13.84 -14.52 14.79
N ARG A 25 -13.85 -13.59 13.84
CA ARG A 25 -12.76 -13.33 12.91
C ARG A 25 -11.50 -12.82 13.63
N THR A 26 -10.33 -13.11 13.07
CA THR A 26 -9.05 -12.59 13.58
C THR A 26 -8.98 -11.07 13.53
N ALA A 27 -8.16 -10.43 14.37
CA ALA A 27 -8.06 -8.97 14.45
C ALA A 27 -7.70 -8.31 13.10
N TRP A 28 -6.95 -8.98 12.24
CA TRP A 28 -6.62 -8.46 10.93
C TRP A 28 -7.81 -8.41 9.95
N HIS A 29 -8.84 -9.27 10.13
CA HIS A 29 -10.13 -9.16 9.44
C HIS A 29 -11.04 -8.06 10.00
N ARG A 30 -10.73 -7.52 11.18
CA ARG A 30 -11.54 -6.50 11.85
C ARG A 30 -11.09 -5.07 11.55
N LEU A 31 -9.92 -4.90 10.96
CA LEU A 31 -9.47 -3.60 10.46
C LEU A 31 -10.16 -3.38 9.13
N GLU A 32 -11.19 -2.55 9.13
CA GLU A 32 -11.95 -2.23 7.92
C GLU A 32 -11.04 -1.55 6.89
N THR A 33 -11.12 -2.02 5.66
CA THR A 33 -10.48 -1.35 4.54
C THR A 33 -11.32 -0.18 4.11
N HIS A 34 -10.83 1.02 4.39
CA HIS A 34 -11.51 2.24 4.00
C HIS A 34 -11.42 2.42 2.47
N VAL A 35 -12.57 2.31 1.80
CA VAL A 35 -12.76 2.56 0.37
C VAL A 35 -13.45 3.90 0.20
N GLN A 36 -12.87 4.79 -0.60
CA GLN A 36 -13.46 6.07 -0.94
C GLN A 36 -13.92 6.09 -2.39
N ASP A 37 -15.19 6.39 -2.63
CA ASP A 37 -15.72 6.65 -3.95
C ASP A 37 -15.33 8.03 -4.46
N VAL A 38 -14.85 8.10 -5.70
CA VAL A 38 -14.39 9.34 -6.35
C VAL A 38 -15.11 9.51 -7.67
N GLU A 39 -15.57 10.71 -7.92
CA GLU A 39 -16.17 11.10 -9.19
C GLU A 39 -15.09 11.50 -10.20
N LEU A 40 -15.17 10.97 -11.42
CA LEU A 40 -14.32 11.37 -12.53
C LEU A 40 -14.82 12.71 -13.10
N LYS A 41 -14.16 13.81 -12.72
CA LYS A 41 -14.56 15.17 -13.14
C LYS A 41 -13.82 15.68 -14.36
N GLY A 42 -12.53 15.38 -14.46
CA GLY A 42 -11.65 15.85 -15.50
C GLY A 42 -10.56 14.85 -15.82
N ARG A 43 -9.41 15.34 -16.24
CA ARG A 43 -8.22 14.55 -16.47
C ARG A 43 -7.67 14.05 -15.14
N LEU A 44 -7.26 12.76 -15.05
CA LEU A 44 -6.60 12.22 -13.87
C LEU A 44 -5.09 12.20 -14.09
N ILE A 45 -4.35 12.70 -13.11
CA ILE A 45 -2.89 12.53 -13.01
C ILE A 45 -2.62 11.62 -11.81
N ILE A 46 -2.36 10.33 -12.08
CA ILE A 46 -2.12 9.33 -11.05
C ILE A 46 -0.62 9.13 -10.92
N VAL A 47 -0.05 9.57 -9.81
CA VAL A 47 1.40 9.60 -9.54
C VAL A 47 1.81 8.37 -8.75
N GLY A 48 2.91 7.72 -9.17
CA GLY A 48 3.55 6.62 -8.46
C GLY A 48 4.22 7.05 -7.15
N ASP A 49 4.96 6.13 -6.53
CA ASP A 49 5.65 6.32 -5.24
C ASP A 49 6.64 7.48 -5.30
N VAL A 50 6.42 8.51 -4.49
CA VAL A 50 7.20 9.76 -4.50
C VAL A 50 8.35 9.73 -3.50
N HIS A 51 8.09 9.17 -2.31
CA HIS A 51 9.09 9.03 -1.25
C HIS A 51 9.86 10.34 -0.94
N GLY A 52 9.16 11.46 -0.75
CA GLY A 52 9.79 12.74 -0.37
C GLY A 52 10.64 13.40 -1.46
N HIS A 53 10.56 12.94 -2.71
CA HIS A 53 11.29 13.54 -3.85
C HIS A 53 10.48 14.70 -4.47
N LEU A 54 10.39 15.81 -3.75
CA LEU A 54 9.63 16.99 -4.16
C LEU A 54 10.08 17.62 -5.49
N PRO A 55 11.38 17.71 -5.82
CA PRO A 55 11.82 18.23 -7.13
C PRO A 55 11.29 17.40 -8.29
N GLU A 56 11.37 16.09 -8.22
CA GLU A 56 10.87 15.16 -9.25
C GLU A 56 9.35 15.29 -9.41
N LEU A 57 8.63 15.43 -8.29
CA LEU A 57 7.18 15.66 -8.31
C LEU A 57 6.82 16.97 -9.02
N LYS A 58 7.49 18.08 -8.71
CA LYS A 58 7.28 19.36 -9.38
C LYS A 58 7.59 19.28 -10.87
N ASN A 59 8.69 18.64 -11.24
CA ASN A 59 9.08 18.45 -12.64
C ASN A 59 8.05 17.59 -13.39
N LEU A 60 7.52 16.55 -12.75
CA LEU A 60 6.49 15.68 -13.32
C LEU A 60 5.19 16.47 -13.57
N LEU A 61 4.71 17.23 -12.58
CA LEU A 61 3.51 18.05 -12.69
C LEU A 61 3.64 19.13 -13.79
N GLN A 62 4.82 19.73 -13.91
CA GLN A 62 5.11 20.66 -15.00
C GLN A 62 5.10 19.94 -16.36
N LYS A 63 5.72 18.77 -16.47
CA LYS A 63 5.80 18.00 -17.72
C LYS A 63 4.43 17.57 -18.22
N VAL A 64 3.52 17.17 -17.33
CA VAL A 64 2.13 16.82 -17.70
C VAL A 64 1.21 18.04 -17.82
N SER A 65 1.77 19.26 -17.64
CA SER A 65 1.01 20.53 -17.64
C SER A 65 -0.22 20.47 -16.74
N TYR A 66 0.00 19.98 -15.49
CA TYR A 66 -1.07 19.87 -14.49
C TYR A 66 -1.69 21.24 -14.19
N ASP A 67 -3.00 21.34 -14.31
CA ASP A 67 -3.74 22.56 -13.97
C ASP A 67 -5.09 22.21 -13.28
N LYS A 68 -5.11 22.35 -11.96
CA LYS A 68 -6.31 22.17 -11.14
C LYS A 68 -7.48 23.05 -11.58
N LYS A 69 -7.20 24.27 -12.12
CA LYS A 69 -8.25 25.21 -12.56
C LYS A 69 -8.95 24.70 -13.83
N ASN A 70 -8.27 23.88 -14.63
CA ASN A 70 -8.85 23.22 -15.80
C ASN A 70 -9.52 21.89 -15.44
N GLY A 71 -9.64 21.54 -14.15
CA GLY A 71 -10.36 20.37 -13.67
C GLY A 71 -9.50 19.13 -13.53
N ASP A 72 -8.17 19.22 -13.63
CA ASP A 72 -7.28 18.11 -13.38
C ASP A 72 -7.40 17.61 -11.93
N GLN A 73 -7.48 16.31 -11.75
CA GLN A 73 -7.49 15.64 -10.46
C GLN A 73 -6.14 14.95 -10.23
N LEU A 74 -5.42 15.37 -9.17
CA LEU A 74 -4.15 14.76 -8.78
C LEU A 74 -4.42 13.62 -7.79
N ILE A 75 -3.85 12.45 -8.05
CA ILE A 75 -4.01 11.23 -7.25
C ILE A 75 -2.65 10.60 -6.98
N PHE A 76 -2.38 10.18 -5.75
CA PHE A 76 -1.17 9.45 -5.38
C PHE A 76 -1.49 8.01 -5.01
N VAL A 77 -0.65 7.06 -5.48
CA VAL A 77 -0.80 5.62 -5.19
C VAL A 77 -0.23 5.18 -3.84
N GLY A 78 0.00 6.14 -2.91
CA GLY A 78 0.66 5.92 -1.62
C GLY A 78 2.16 6.10 -1.70
N ASP A 79 2.84 5.87 -0.57
CA ASP A 79 4.28 6.06 -0.38
C ASP A 79 4.78 7.44 -0.86
N LEU A 80 4.07 8.50 -0.40
CA LEU A 80 4.45 9.88 -0.64
C LEU A 80 5.70 10.27 0.16
N ILE A 81 5.85 9.67 1.34
CA ILE A 81 6.80 10.04 2.38
C ILE A 81 7.88 8.97 2.59
N ASN A 82 8.84 9.31 3.45
CA ASN A 82 9.96 8.45 3.85
C ASN A 82 11.00 8.25 2.72
N LYS A 83 12.22 7.89 3.08
CA LYS A 83 13.39 7.61 2.21
C LYS A 83 14.00 8.84 1.53
N GLY A 84 13.23 9.75 0.98
CA GLY A 84 13.72 10.95 0.28
C GLY A 84 13.88 12.17 1.18
N PRO A 85 14.34 13.30 0.63
CA PRO A 85 14.82 14.43 1.43
C PRO A 85 13.72 15.35 1.96
N ASP A 86 12.52 15.39 1.35
CA ASP A 86 11.50 16.40 1.64
C ASP A 86 10.07 15.85 1.63
N SER A 87 9.78 14.94 2.56
CA SER A 87 8.42 14.43 2.76
C SER A 87 7.43 15.53 3.19
N PRO A 88 7.77 16.46 4.11
CA PRO A 88 6.87 17.57 4.44
C PRO A 88 6.49 18.41 3.22
N GLY A 89 7.42 18.68 2.33
CA GLY A 89 7.15 19.42 1.10
C GLY A 89 6.24 18.67 0.12
N VAL A 90 6.40 17.35 -0.01
CA VAL A 90 5.51 16.51 -0.83
C VAL A 90 4.09 16.51 -0.28
N VAL A 91 3.93 16.31 1.03
CA VAL A 91 2.60 16.30 1.67
C VAL A 91 1.95 17.68 1.59
N GLN A 92 2.72 18.77 1.78
CA GLN A 92 2.19 20.12 1.66
C GLN A 92 1.70 20.40 0.24
N LEU A 93 2.48 20.00 -0.77
CA LEU A 93 2.05 20.12 -2.16
C LEU A 93 0.74 19.35 -2.42
N ALA A 94 0.61 18.13 -1.90
CA ALA A 94 -0.62 17.36 -2.04
C ALA A 94 -1.82 18.07 -1.39
N ILE A 95 -1.65 18.65 -0.19
CA ILE A 95 -2.68 19.43 0.51
C ILE A 95 -3.06 20.68 -0.30
N ASP A 96 -2.09 21.48 -0.75
CA ASP A 96 -2.32 22.73 -1.48
C ASP A 96 -3.07 22.52 -2.81
N HIS A 97 -2.88 21.35 -3.39
CA HIS A 97 -3.54 20.94 -4.63
C HIS A 97 -4.86 20.20 -4.43
N ASP A 98 -5.37 20.03 -3.19
CA ASP A 98 -6.52 19.18 -2.85
C ASP A 98 -6.39 17.78 -3.48
N ALA A 99 -5.18 17.24 -3.47
CA ALA A 99 -4.92 15.95 -4.07
C ALA A 99 -5.64 14.83 -3.31
N LEU A 100 -6.02 13.80 -4.04
CA LEU A 100 -6.44 12.54 -3.47
C LEU A 100 -5.21 11.63 -3.29
N ALA A 101 -5.21 10.83 -2.27
CA ALA A 101 -4.17 9.85 -2.06
C ALA A 101 -4.75 8.58 -1.44
N ILE A 102 -4.00 7.51 -1.53
CA ILE A 102 -4.22 6.33 -0.70
C ILE A 102 -3.04 6.17 0.25
N ARG A 103 -3.26 5.47 1.34
CA ARG A 103 -2.20 5.16 2.29
C ARG A 103 -1.36 3.99 1.78
N GLY A 104 -0.04 4.20 1.65
CA GLY A 104 0.94 3.15 1.44
C GLY A 104 1.48 2.58 2.76
N ASN A 105 2.38 1.62 2.66
CA ASN A 105 2.98 1.01 3.85
C ASN A 105 3.94 1.95 4.60
N ASN A 106 4.50 2.95 3.93
CA ASN A 106 5.34 3.95 4.60
C ASN A 106 4.50 4.92 5.43
N GLU A 107 3.39 5.44 4.90
CA GLU A 107 2.44 6.24 5.69
C GLU A 107 1.94 5.49 6.92
N ASP A 108 1.58 4.22 6.76
CA ASP A 108 1.04 3.40 7.86
C ASP A 108 2.06 3.24 9.01
N ARG A 109 3.34 3.00 8.71
CA ARG A 109 4.40 2.92 9.72
C ARG A 109 4.67 4.26 10.40
N VAL A 110 4.73 5.36 9.63
CA VAL A 110 4.95 6.71 10.17
C VAL A 110 3.79 7.14 11.07
N LEU A 111 2.55 6.84 10.70
CA LEU A 111 1.38 7.09 11.56
C LEU A 111 1.41 6.25 12.84
N ALA A 112 1.88 5.01 12.79
CA ALA A 112 2.09 4.18 13.97
C ALA A 112 3.17 4.78 14.89
N ALA A 113 4.29 5.26 14.33
CA ALA A 113 5.36 5.93 15.08
C ALA A 113 4.84 7.24 15.72
N TYR A 114 4.09 8.04 14.98
CA TYR A 114 3.46 9.25 15.53
C TYR A 114 2.49 8.93 16.67
N SER A 115 1.69 7.88 16.54
CA SER A 115 0.78 7.44 17.60
C SER A 115 1.53 7.05 18.86
N ALA A 116 2.67 6.33 18.74
CA ALA A 116 3.53 5.98 19.85
C ALA A 116 4.12 7.22 20.54
N ILE A 117 4.59 8.21 19.76
CA ILE A 117 5.09 9.49 20.28
C ILE A 117 3.99 10.23 21.07
N LYS A 118 2.77 10.31 20.53
CA LYS A 118 1.66 11.08 21.15
C LYS A 118 1.07 10.42 22.39
N ARG A 119 1.12 9.09 22.50
CA ARG A 119 0.70 8.38 23.73
C ARG A 119 1.57 8.71 24.95
N GLY A 120 2.68 9.45 24.73
CA GLY A 120 3.61 9.74 25.81
C GLY A 120 4.23 8.46 26.36
N GLU A 121 4.32 7.43 25.52
CA GLU A 121 5.12 6.27 25.83
C GLU A 121 6.47 6.80 26.30
N ASP A 122 6.86 6.44 27.54
CA ASP A 122 8.04 6.94 28.24
C ASP A 122 9.17 7.10 27.21
N SER A 123 9.87 8.23 27.24
CA SER A 123 11.00 8.50 26.33
C SER A 123 11.99 7.34 26.27
N LYS A 124 12.10 6.55 27.36
CA LYS A 124 12.83 5.28 27.40
C LYS A 124 12.20 4.18 26.55
N LEU A 125 10.88 4.14 26.41
CA LEU A 125 10.19 3.14 25.58
C LEU A 125 10.38 3.49 24.10
N ILE A 126 10.24 4.77 23.73
CA ILE A 126 10.52 5.25 22.38
C ILE A 126 12.00 4.97 22.03
N GLU A 127 12.93 5.24 22.94
CA GLU A 127 14.35 4.95 22.74
C GLU A 127 14.61 3.45 22.59
N LYS A 128 13.93 2.62 23.38
CA LYS A 128 13.97 1.15 23.22
C LYS A 128 13.41 0.69 21.88
N TRP A 129 12.30 1.28 21.41
CA TRP A 129 11.74 1.00 20.08
C TRP A 129 12.72 1.36 18.96
N LYS A 130 13.35 2.55 19.06
CA LYS A 130 14.40 2.97 18.13
C LYS A 130 15.58 2.00 18.11
N GLN A 131 16.10 1.59 19.29
CA GLN A 131 17.19 0.63 19.38
C GLN A 131 16.83 -0.72 18.76
N LEU A 132 15.64 -1.26 19.03
CA LEU A 132 15.16 -2.50 18.44
C LEU A 132 14.99 -2.38 16.92
N ALA A 133 14.55 -1.22 16.42
CA ALA A 133 14.45 -0.94 15.00
C ALA A 133 15.83 -0.88 14.33
N MET A 134 16.80 -0.18 14.94
CA MET A 134 18.20 -0.14 14.47
C MET A 134 18.84 -1.53 14.42
N GLU A 135 18.60 -2.38 15.43
CA GLU A 135 19.10 -3.75 15.46
C GLU A 135 18.45 -4.59 14.33
N ALA A 136 17.15 -4.40 14.10
CA ALA A 136 16.43 -5.07 13.03
C ALA A 136 16.93 -4.67 11.62
N GLU A 137 17.30 -3.40 11.41
CA GLU A 137 17.86 -2.91 10.14
C GLU A 137 19.27 -3.47 9.89
N LYS A 138 20.11 -3.55 10.92
CA LYS A 138 21.45 -4.16 10.81
C LYS A 138 21.43 -5.66 10.47
N THR A 139 20.38 -6.36 10.87
CA THR A 139 20.22 -7.80 10.58
C THR A 139 19.54 -8.07 9.23
N ASN A 140 19.06 -7.05 8.54
CA ASN A 140 18.39 -7.16 7.23
C ASN A 140 19.35 -7.15 6.02
N THR A 141 20.67 -7.08 6.23
CA THR A 141 21.65 -7.41 5.21
C THR A 141 21.63 -8.91 4.97
N GLU A 142 21.04 -9.34 3.87
CA GLU A 142 21.08 -10.64 3.17
C GLU A 142 21.84 -11.81 3.85
N GLN A 143 21.60 -12.05 5.12
CA GLN A 143 21.95 -13.32 5.74
C GLN A 143 20.66 -14.12 5.87
N THR A 144 20.55 -15.16 5.08
CA THR A 144 19.67 -16.29 5.35
C THR A 144 19.89 -16.72 6.78
N VAL A 145 19.03 -16.25 7.69
CA VAL A 145 18.99 -16.77 9.06
C VAL A 145 18.61 -18.23 8.92
N PRO A 146 19.42 -19.18 9.46
CA PRO A 146 19.00 -20.57 9.50
C PRO A 146 17.66 -20.62 10.23
N ALA A 147 16.70 -21.28 9.63
CA ALA A 147 15.39 -21.51 10.18
C ALA A 147 15.50 -22.42 11.41
N GLU A 148 15.90 -21.87 12.55
CA GLU A 148 15.56 -22.48 13.81
C GLU A 148 14.11 -22.07 14.11
N SER A 149 13.29 -22.98 13.78
CA SER A 149 11.86 -22.97 13.69
C SER A 149 11.20 -22.65 15.03
N LYS A 150 10.71 -21.43 15.17
CA LYS A 150 9.46 -21.23 15.88
C LYS A 150 8.36 -21.13 14.81
N ASP A 151 8.10 -22.26 14.13
CA ASP A 151 7.05 -22.36 13.11
C ASP A 151 5.64 -22.30 13.71
N ASP A 152 5.53 -22.48 15.03
CA ASP A 152 4.28 -22.30 15.76
C ASP A 152 4.16 -20.85 16.26
N LEU A 153 3.30 -20.09 15.61
CA LEU A 153 2.99 -18.70 16.02
C LEU A 153 2.53 -18.60 17.49
N ARG A 154 1.99 -19.69 18.08
CA ARG A 154 1.60 -19.72 19.50
C ARG A 154 2.81 -19.67 20.44
N SER A 155 3.99 -20.10 19.97
CA SER A 155 5.23 -20.06 20.76
C SER A 155 5.94 -18.69 20.71
N VAL A 156 5.49 -17.80 19.82
CA VAL A 156 6.05 -16.45 19.62
C VAL A 156 5.54 -15.53 20.73
N SER A 157 6.44 -14.82 21.37
CA SER A 157 6.11 -13.76 22.33
C SER A 157 6.27 -12.37 21.69
N ARG A 158 5.74 -11.33 22.35
CA ARG A 158 5.93 -9.94 21.88
C ARG A 158 7.42 -9.58 21.75
N LYS A 159 8.29 -10.16 22.58
CA LYS A 159 9.75 -9.93 22.54
C LYS A 159 10.40 -10.52 21.27
N ASP A 160 9.78 -11.54 20.69
CA ASP A 160 10.26 -12.20 19.48
C ASP A 160 9.76 -11.47 18.21
N LEU A 161 8.81 -10.55 18.34
CA LEU A 161 8.32 -9.73 17.25
C LEU A 161 9.28 -8.55 17.03
N LYS A 162 9.74 -8.38 15.78
CA LYS A 162 10.43 -7.13 15.40
C LYS A 162 9.45 -5.96 15.52
N PRO A 163 9.92 -4.73 15.77
CA PRO A 163 9.06 -3.55 15.74
C PRO A 163 8.32 -3.42 14.39
N TYR A 164 7.11 -2.87 14.42
CA TYR A 164 6.38 -2.53 13.19
C TYR A 164 7.01 -1.34 12.48
N MET A 165 7.44 -0.35 13.26
CA MET A 165 8.10 0.87 12.81
C MET A 165 9.61 0.70 12.77
N ALA A 166 10.27 1.31 11.78
CA ALA A 166 11.72 1.48 11.73
C ALA A 166 12.15 2.73 12.50
N GLU A 167 13.45 2.87 12.78
CA GLU A 167 13.96 4.09 13.43
C GLU A 167 13.68 5.34 12.60
N SER A 168 13.85 5.25 11.28
CA SER A 168 13.57 6.32 10.34
C SER A 168 12.12 6.82 10.42
N ASP A 169 11.15 5.94 10.70
CA ASP A 169 9.73 6.29 10.77
C ASP A 169 9.44 7.27 11.93
N PHE A 170 10.20 7.20 13.04
CA PHE A 170 10.08 8.16 14.16
C PHE A 170 10.62 9.54 13.80
N GLY A 171 11.76 9.59 13.07
CA GLY A 171 12.30 10.83 12.54
C GLY A 171 11.36 11.50 11.54
N GLU A 172 10.79 10.69 10.67
CA GLU A 172 9.80 11.12 9.67
C GLU A 172 8.55 11.67 10.35
N ALA A 173 7.98 10.94 11.33
CA ALA A 173 6.82 11.38 12.09
C ALA A 173 7.06 12.71 12.84
N ALA A 174 8.29 12.96 13.30
CA ALA A 174 8.67 14.19 13.99
C ALA A 174 8.87 15.37 13.01
N SER A 175 9.17 15.12 11.75
CA SER A 175 9.37 16.16 10.72
C SER A 175 8.05 16.75 10.19
N LEU A 176 6.96 15.98 10.28
CA LEU A 176 5.65 16.35 9.77
C LEU A 176 4.86 17.20 10.76
N SER A 177 4.15 18.21 10.24
CA SER A 177 3.22 19.01 11.06
C SER A 177 1.97 18.19 11.46
N GLU A 178 1.25 18.66 12.49
CA GLU A 178 -0.01 18.02 12.89
C GLU A 178 -1.07 18.05 11.77
N GLU A 179 -1.10 19.08 10.96
CA GLU A 179 -1.99 19.16 9.80
C GLU A 179 -1.64 18.09 8.75
N GLN A 180 -0.36 17.95 8.44
CA GLN A 180 0.14 16.93 7.51
C GLN A 180 -0.15 15.50 8.02
N ILE A 181 0.08 15.25 9.31
CA ILE A 181 -0.27 13.95 9.93
C ILE A 181 -1.78 13.68 9.85
N LYS A 182 -2.63 14.69 10.16
CA LYS A 182 -4.10 14.54 10.05
C LYS A 182 -4.51 14.24 8.61
N TRP A 183 -3.91 14.93 7.64
CA TRP A 183 -4.18 14.68 6.24
C TRP A 183 -3.79 13.26 5.84
N LEU A 184 -2.58 12.78 6.17
CA LEU A 184 -2.14 11.41 5.90
C LEU A 184 -3.04 10.37 6.59
N ALA A 185 -3.44 10.61 7.84
CA ALA A 185 -4.31 9.72 8.59
C ALA A 185 -5.72 9.62 7.99
N SER A 186 -6.20 10.66 7.32
CA SER A 186 -7.51 10.68 6.68
C SER A 186 -7.55 9.95 5.33
N GLN A 187 -6.38 9.60 4.75
CA GLN A 187 -6.34 8.94 3.45
C GLN A 187 -6.91 7.52 3.51
N PRO A 188 -7.77 7.13 2.54
CA PRO A 188 -8.28 5.77 2.44
C PRO A 188 -7.17 4.78 2.05
N LEU A 189 -7.48 3.49 2.07
CA LEU A 189 -6.61 2.44 1.51
C LEU A 189 -6.88 2.18 0.03
N ILE A 190 -8.10 2.49 -0.42
CA ILE A 190 -8.54 2.26 -1.80
C ILE A 190 -9.37 3.45 -2.26
N LEU A 191 -9.07 3.97 -3.46
CA LEU A 191 -9.97 4.85 -4.19
C LEU A 191 -10.70 4.03 -5.26
N ARG A 192 -12.02 4.26 -5.38
CA ARG A 192 -12.87 3.64 -6.39
C ARG A 192 -13.49 4.72 -7.26
N ILE A 193 -13.18 4.68 -8.56
CA ILE A 193 -13.59 5.67 -9.56
C ILE A 193 -14.46 4.97 -10.59
N LYS A 194 -15.72 5.38 -10.70
CA LYS A 194 -16.63 4.84 -11.70
C LYS A 194 -16.26 5.34 -13.09
N LEU A 195 -16.09 4.42 -14.04
CA LEU A 195 -15.75 4.75 -15.41
C LEU A 195 -17.00 5.09 -16.26
N PRO A 196 -16.85 5.94 -17.29
CA PRO A 196 -17.92 6.27 -18.22
C PRO A 196 -18.38 5.02 -18.98
N LYS A 197 -19.65 4.99 -19.35
CA LYS A 197 -20.23 3.87 -20.13
C LYS A 197 -19.65 3.75 -21.54
N GLU A 198 -19.15 4.86 -22.06
CA GLU A 198 -18.51 5.02 -23.36
C GLU A 198 -17.08 4.48 -23.41
N ALA A 199 -16.49 4.16 -22.25
CA ALA A 199 -15.17 3.53 -22.14
C ALA A 199 -15.27 2.04 -22.48
N ILE A 200 -15.33 1.70 -23.76
CA ILE A 200 -15.54 0.34 -24.27
C ILE A 200 -14.27 -0.32 -24.85
N ASN A 201 -13.21 0.47 -25.06
CA ASN A 201 -11.96 -0.04 -25.62
C ASN A 201 -10.98 -0.47 -24.51
N SER A 202 -10.28 -1.57 -24.74
CA SER A 202 -9.23 -2.03 -23.82
C SER A 202 -8.15 -0.96 -23.65
N PRO A 203 -7.59 -0.83 -22.44
CA PRO A 203 -7.93 -1.51 -21.19
C PRO A 203 -9.14 -0.89 -20.48
N TRP A 204 -9.72 0.20 -21.01
CA TRP A 204 -10.78 0.99 -20.39
C TRP A 204 -12.17 0.35 -20.47
N ASN A 205 -12.31 -0.81 -21.14
CA ASN A 205 -13.53 -1.61 -21.17
C ASN A 205 -13.82 -2.28 -19.82
N ALA A 206 -13.95 -1.44 -18.77
CA ALA A 206 -14.23 -1.80 -17.39
C ALA A 206 -15.27 -0.84 -16.80
N GLY A 207 -15.90 -1.24 -15.70
CA GLY A 207 -16.85 -0.36 -14.99
C GLY A 207 -16.17 0.54 -13.95
N THR A 208 -14.96 0.18 -13.52
CA THR A 208 -14.31 0.81 -12.37
C THR A 208 -12.80 0.93 -12.57
N LEU A 209 -12.25 2.06 -12.18
CA LEU A 209 -10.82 2.27 -11.93
C LEU A 209 -10.60 2.28 -10.41
N ILE A 210 -9.66 1.47 -9.96
CA ILE A 210 -9.28 1.34 -8.55
C ILE A 210 -7.85 1.83 -8.40
N VAL A 211 -7.58 2.60 -7.34
CA VAL A 211 -6.23 2.92 -6.91
C VAL A 211 -5.98 2.20 -5.58
N ALA A 212 -4.94 1.35 -5.54
CA ALA A 212 -4.51 0.60 -4.37
C ALA A 212 -2.98 0.57 -4.32
N HIS A 213 -2.36 0.45 -3.13
CA HIS A 213 -0.89 0.59 -3.06
C HIS A 213 -0.14 -0.69 -3.42
N GLY A 214 -0.29 -1.78 -2.63
CA GLY A 214 0.43 -3.04 -2.85
C GLY A 214 -0.28 -3.99 -3.79
N GLY A 215 -1.61 -4.10 -3.68
CA GLY A 215 -2.40 -4.96 -4.55
C GLY A 215 -3.75 -5.35 -3.96
N LEU A 216 -4.49 -6.17 -4.69
CA LEU A 216 -5.82 -6.65 -4.31
C LEU A 216 -5.93 -8.15 -4.53
N VAL A 217 -6.59 -8.84 -3.60
CA VAL A 217 -6.89 -10.27 -3.75
C VAL A 217 -8.12 -10.41 -4.65
N PRO A 218 -8.04 -11.16 -5.77
CA PRO A 218 -9.19 -11.40 -6.64
C PRO A 218 -10.39 -11.99 -5.91
N SER A 219 -11.59 -11.68 -6.36
CA SER A 219 -12.88 -12.18 -5.86
C SER A 219 -13.29 -11.70 -4.45
N ILE A 220 -12.44 -10.96 -3.74
CA ILE A 220 -12.79 -10.34 -2.44
C ILE A 220 -13.35 -8.94 -2.69
N PRO A 221 -14.51 -8.56 -2.10
CA PRO A 221 -15.01 -7.19 -2.14
C PRO A 221 -13.97 -6.19 -1.61
N LEU A 222 -13.96 -4.98 -2.15
CA LEU A 222 -12.94 -3.98 -1.79
C LEU A 222 -12.96 -3.65 -0.30
N GLU A 223 -14.15 -3.59 0.29
CA GLU A 223 -14.36 -3.30 1.71
C GLU A 223 -13.92 -4.45 2.63
N GLU A 224 -13.76 -5.66 2.09
CA GLU A 224 -13.37 -6.87 2.81
C GLU A 224 -11.90 -7.26 2.57
N GLN A 225 -11.17 -6.49 1.76
CA GLN A 225 -9.74 -6.71 1.54
C GLN A 225 -8.96 -6.59 2.87
N ASP A 226 -7.92 -7.36 3.04
CA ASP A 226 -7.02 -7.25 4.19
C ASP A 226 -6.21 -5.93 4.09
N PRO A 227 -6.35 -4.98 5.04
CA PRO A 227 -5.63 -3.71 5.01
C PRO A 227 -4.11 -3.85 4.87
N TRP A 228 -3.53 -4.86 5.52
CA TRP A 228 -2.11 -5.14 5.40
C TRP A 228 -1.77 -5.59 3.98
N ALA A 229 -2.58 -6.47 3.39
CA ALA A 229 -2.34 -6.96 2.04
C ALA A 229 -2.43 -5.83 1.01
N VAL A 230 -3.45 -4.98 1.10
CA VAL A 230 -3.61 -3.81 0.21
C VAL A 230 -2.36 -2.93 0.18
N MET A 231 -1.62 -2.85 1.30
CA MET A 231 -0.41 -2.02 1.39
C MET A 231 0.90 -2.77 1.13
N ASN A 232 0.94 -4.11 1.26
CA ASN A 232 2.22 -4.82 1.34
C ASN A 232 2.37 -6.01 0.39
N MET A 233 1.27 -6.54 -0.17
CA MET A 233 1.36 -7.79 -0.92
C MET A 233 2.03 -7.63 -2.28
N ARG A 234 2.69 -8.71 -2.73
CA ARG A 234 3.27 -8.87 -4.08
C ARG A 234 2.86 -10.18 -4.72
N GLY A 235 2.65 -11.21 -3.92
CA GLY A 235 2.29 -12.54 -4.38
C GLY A 235 1.03 -13.10 -3.72
N LEU A 236 0.53 -14.18 -4.29
CA LEU A 236 -0.59 -14.97 -3.79
C LEU A 236 -0.20 -16.45 -3.77
N VAL A 237 -0.64 -17.16 -2.75
CA VAL A 237 -0.56 -18.62 -2.73
C VAL A 237 -1.95 -19.21 -2.54
N TYR A 238 -2.25 -20.25 -3.32
CA TYR A 238 -3.53 -20.97 -3.23
C TYR A 238 -3.35 -22.28 -2.47
N PRO A 239 -4.33 -22.71 -1.66
CA PRO A 239 -4.19 -23.85 -0.74
C PRO A 239 -3.82 -25.18 -1.41
N ASP A 240 -4.30 -25.38 -2.62
CA ASP A 240 -4.13 -26.61 -3.42
C ASP A 240 -2.92 -26.55 -4.38
N ALA A 241 -2.18 -25.46 -4.40
CA ALA A 241 -0.97 -25.34 -5.21
C ALA A 241 0.17 -26.19 -4.59
N GLU A 242 0.92 -26.93 -5.42
CA GLU A 242 2.14 -27.63 -4.97
C GLU A 242 3.10 -26.65 -4.25
N ALA A 243 3.15 -25.40 -4.72
CA ALA A 243 3.92 -24.32 -4.11
C ALA A 243 3.56 -24.07 -2.63
N SER A 244 2.30 -24.30 -2.21
CA SER A 244 1.84 -24.08 -0.83
C SER A 244 2.58 -24.97 0.20
N THR A 245 3.22 -26.05 -0.24
CA THR A 245 4.01 -26.95 0.59
C THR A 245 5.46 -26.51 0.75
N SER A 246 5.91 -25.53 -0.02
CA SER A 246 7.28 -24.98 0.03
C SER A 246 7.57 -24.36 1.40
N GLU A 247 8.73 -24.65 1.99
CA GLU A 247 9.18 -24.07 3.25
C GLU A 247 9.36 -22.55 3.13
N ALA A 248 9.76 -22.03 1.96
CA ALA A 248 9.89 -20.60 1.72
C ALA A 248 8.52 -19.89 1.80
N ILE A 249 7.50 -20.47 1.20
CA ILE A 249 6.12 -19.93 1.25
C ILE A 249 5.55 -20.00 2.66
N LYS A 250 5.74 -21.12 3.37
CA LYS A 250 5.32 -21.24 4.79
C LYS A 250 5.99 -20.16 5.65
N ALA A 251 7.29 -19.95 5.48
CA ALA A 251 8.02 -18.90 6.20
C ALA A 251 7.46 -17.50 5.88
N ASP A 252 7.10 -17.22 4.63
CA ASP A 252 6.54 -15.93 4.25
C ASP A 252 5.10 -15.73 4.79
N ILE A 253 4.28 -16.78 4.81
CA ILE A 253 2.96 -16.77 5.46
C ILE A 253 3.10 -16.40 6.95
N ILE A 254 4.03 -17.05 7.66
CA ILE A 254 4.31 -16.78 9.08
C ILE A 254 4.84 -15.34 9.27
N LYS A 255 5.71 -14.89 8.38
CA LYS A 255 6.22 -13.52 8.37
C LYS A 255 5.08 -12.50 8.20
N GLY A 256 4.19 -12.73 7.25
CA GLY A 256 3.02 -11.89 7.00
C GLY A 256 2.05 -11.88 8.19
N ALA A 257 1.81 -13.04 8.82
CA ALA A 257 1.02 -13.15 10.05
C ALA A 257 1.63 -12.33 11.19
N LYS A 258 2.93 -12.47 11.45
CA LYS A 258 3.67 -11.67 12.44
C LYS A 258 3.59 -10.17 12.13
N SER A 259 3.63 -9.78 10.86
CA SER A 259 3.55 -8.38 10.44
C SER A 259 2.19 -7.77 10.74
N ARG A 260 1.10 -8.50 10.49
CA ARG A 260 -0.27 -8.07 10.85
C ARG A 260 -0.45 -7.88 12.36
N VAL A 261 0.06 -8.82 13.15
CA VAL A 261 0.00 -8.71 14.63
C VAL A 261 0.83 -7.54 15.15
N ARG A 262 2.01 -7.28 14.57
CA ARG A 262 2.83 -6.10 14.90
C ARG A 262 2.11 -4.80 14.60
N ARG A 263 1.49 -4.70 13.42
CA ARG A 263 0.67 -3.56 13.04
C ARG A 263 -0.48 -3.34 14.02
N TYR A 264 -1.22 -4.39 14.33
CA TYR A 264 -2.27 -4.35 15.34
C TYR A 264 -1.76 -3.83 16.69
N ALA A 265 -0.67 -4.40 17.19
CA ALA A 265 -0.08 -3.99 18.46
C ALA A 265 0.39 -2.53 18.49
N ALA A 266 0.89 -2.02 17.36
CA ALA A 266 1.36 -0.64 17.25
C ALA A 266 0.22 0.38 17.30
N PHE A 267 -0.91 0.10 16.66
CA PHE A 267 -2.04 1.04 16.63
C PHE A 267 -2.99 0.92 17.82
N GLN A 268 -3.18 -0.30 18.37
CA GLN A 268 -4.14 -0.55 19.45
C GLN A 268 -3.52 -0.48 20.86
N ASP A 269 -2.21 -0.20 20.98
CA ASP A 269 -1.49 -0.25 22.26
C ASP A 269 -1.73 -1.58 23.02
N ALA A 270 -1.67 -2.67 22.27
CA ALA A 270 -2.08 -3.98 22.76
C ALA A 270 -1.13 -4.50 23.85
N SER A 271 -1.68 -5.08 24.90
CA SER A 271 -0.95 -5.78 25.95
C SER A 271 -0.24 -7.04 25.43
N ASP A 272 0.67 -7.60 26.20
CA ASP A 272 1.36 -8.85 25.86
C ASP A 272 0.36 -10.04 25.72
N GLU A 273 -0.71 -10.04 26.55
CA GLU A 273 -1.79 -11.03 26.50
C GLU A 273 -2.59 -10.92 25.23
N GLU A 274 -2.96 -9.70 24.78
CA GLU A 274 -3.68 -9.46 23.54
C GLU A 274 -2.82 -9.84 22.33
N VAL A 275 -1.54 -9.47 22.31
CA VAL A 275 -0.60 -9.89 21.26
C VAL A 275 -0.50 -11.42 21.19
N LYS A 276 -0.40 -12.11 22.35
CA LYS A 276 -0.35 -13.56 22.42
C LYS A 276 -1.65 -14.20 21.92
N ALA A 277 -2.79 -13.61 22.26
CA ALA A 277 -4.11 -14.10 21.78
C ALA A 277 -4.22 -13.97 20.25
N GLU A 278 -3.78 -12.84 19.67
CA GLU A 278 -3.79 -12.65 18.22
C GLU A 278 -2.83 -13.59 17.49
N LEU A 279 -1.64 -13.82 18.03
CA LEU A 279 -0.70 -14.81 17.48
C LEU A 279 -1.29 -16.22 17.50
N ALA A 280 -2.02 -16.60 18.56
CA ALA A 280 -2.70 -17.90 18.63
C ALA A 280 -3.81 -18.02 17.58
N LYS A 281 -4.63 -16.99 17.39
CA LYS A 281 -5.66 -16.96 16.34
C LYS A 281 -5.03 -17.06 14.94
N MET A 282 -3.94 -16.32 14.70
CA MET A 282 -3.22 -16.41 13.42
C MET A 282 -2.63 -17.80 13.20
N ALA A 283 -2.14 -18.47 14.26
CA ALA A 283 -1.66 -19.86 14.17
C ALA A 283 -2.77 -20.83 13.76
N ASP A 284 -3.97 -20.67 14.32
CA ASP A 284 -5.13 -21.50 13.95
C ASP A 284 -5.54 -21.25 12.50
N THR A 285 -5.61 -19.99 12.09
CA THR A 285 -5.90 -19.59 10.71
C THR A 285 -4.92 -20.21 9.72
N VAL A 286 -3.61 -20.10 9.98
CA VAL A 286 -2.57 -20.67 9.11
C VAL A 286 -2.62 -22.18 9.09
N LYS A 287 -2.80 -22.83 10.25
CA LYS A 287 -2.82 -24.31 10.37
C LYS A 287 -4.03 -24.93 9.70
N ASN A 288 -5.21 -24.33 9.86
CA ASN A 288 -6.46 -24.89 9.35
C ASN A 288 -6.71 -24.53 7.89
N GLY A 289 -5.88 -23.66 7.29
CA GLY A 289 -6.13 -23.09 5.97
C GLY A 289 -7.35 -22.17 5.93
N GLU A 290 -7.91 -21.81 7.08
CA GLU A 290 -9.13 -20.98 7.17
C GLU A 290 -8.93 -19.56 6.64
N GLY A 291 -7.70 -19.06 6.67
CA GLY A 291 -7.31 -17.83 5.97
C GLY A 291 -7.28 -17.98 4.44
N PHE A 292 -7.32 -19.23 3.96
CA PHE A 292 -7.39 -19.61 2.55
C PHE A 292 -8.81 -20.01 2.13
N SER A 293 -9.73 -20.26 3.07
CA SER A 293 -11.03 -20.86 2.82
C SER A 293 -12.21 -19.90 2.81
N GLY A 294 -11.99 -18.64 2.44
CA GLY A 294 -13.11 -17.84 1.96
C GLY A 294 -13.61 -18.45 0.66
N GLN A 295 -14.63 -19.29 0.68
CA GLN A 295 -15.38 -19.61 -0.52
C GLN A 295 -16.21 -18.39 -0.92
N TYR A 296 -15.64 -17.49 -1.70
CA TYR A 296 -16.45 -16.63 -2.54
C TYR A 296 -17.02 -17.47 -3.69
N LYS A 297 -18.17 -17.09 -4.20
CA LYS A 297 -19.06 -17.87 -5.09
C LYS A 297 -18.38 -18.55 -6.29
N ASP A 298 -17.17 -18.20 -6.65
CA ASP A 298 -16.54 -18.57 -7.91
C ASP A 298 -15.10 -19.12 -7.79
N GLY A 299 -14.59 -19.53 -6.61
CA GLY A 299 -13.26 -20.13 -6.57
C GLY A 299 -12.47 -20.01 -5.26
N LEU A 300 -11.26 -20.55 -5.30
CA LEU A 300 -10.28 -20.49 -4.22
C LEU A 300 -9.74 -19.06 -4.06
N ILE A 301 -9.69 -18.58 -2.82
CA ILE A 301 -9.08 -17.30 -2.49
C ILE A 301 -7.59 -17.50 -2.27
N GLY A 302 -6.76 -16.70 -2.94
CA GLY A 302 -5.33 -16.66 -2.71
C GLY A 302 -4.99 -15.98 -1.37
N PHE A 303 -4.05 -16.55 -0.62
CA PHE A 303 -3.50 -15.92 0.57
C PHE A 303 -2.38 -14.93 0.18
N PRO A 304 -2.46 -13.65 0.63
CA PRO A 304 -1.51 -12.62 0.22
C PRO A 304 -0.15 -12.75 0.92
N LEU A 305 0.91 -12.72 0.11
CA LEU A 305 2.30 -12.78 0.50
C LEU A 305 3.00 -11.43 0.29
N GLU A 306 3.95 -11.09 1.17
CA GLU A 306 4.82 -9.92 1.01
C GLU A 306 5.91 -10.18 -0.04
N SER A 307 6.35 -11.42 -0.19
CA SER A 307 7.31 -11.85 -1.20
C SER A 307 6.68 -11.98 -2.59
N ARG A 308 7.53 -12.31 -3.57
CA ARG A 308 7.11 -12.67 -4.94
C ARG A 308 7.04 -14.17 -5.15
N GLU A 309 7.14 -14.93 -4.07
CA GLU A 309 6.90 -16.37 -4.10
C GLU A 309 5.43 -16.64 -4.41
N GLY A 310 5.14 -17.76 -5.05
CA GLY A 310 3.78 -18.06 -5.52
C GLY A 310 3.38 -17.30 -6.79
N ASP A 311 2.07 -17.13 -7.00
CA ASP A 311 1.53 -16.41 -8.15
C ASP A 311 1.62 -14.89 -7.92
N TRP A 312 2.03 -14.15 -8.92
CA TRP A 312 1.92 -12.70 -8.87
C TRP A 312 0.45 -12.30 -8.83
N TRP A 313 0.10 -11.43 -7.87
CA TRP A 313 -1.27 -10.96 -7.74
C TRP A 313 -1.78 -10.28 -9.01
N ILE A 314 -0.89 -9.63 -9.75
CA ILE A 314 -1.16 -8.95 -11.03
C ILE A 314 -1.71 -9.94 -12.06
N ASP A 315 -1.06 -11.09 -12.21
CA ASP A 315 -1.48 -12.11 -13.16
C ASP A 315 -2.79 -12.76 -12.73
N ALA A 316 -2.96 -13.00 -11.42
CA ALA A 316 -4.22 -13.50 -10.87
C ALA A 316 -5.37 -12.52 -11.09
N TRP A 317 -5.13 -11.21 -10.85
CA TRP A 317 -6.11 -10.16 -11.12
C TRP A 317 -6.50 -10.10 -12.60
N ASN A 318 -5.52 -10.03 -13.50
CA ASN A 318 -5.77 -9.97 -14.94
C ASN A 318 -6.53 -11.21 -15.45
N ARG A 319 -6.17 -12.42 -15.00
CA ARG A 319 -6.92 -13.65 -15.32
C ARG A 319 -8.37 -13.54 -14.86
N TRP A 320 -8.59 -13.10 -13.61
CA TRP A 320 -9.92 -12.94 -13.05
C TRP A 320 -10.75 -11.90 -13.83
N GLN A 321 -10.19 -10.72 -14.12
CA GLN A 321 -10.91 -9.70 -14.89
C GLN A 321 -11.29 -10.20 -16.30
N ASN A 322 -10.42 -10.94 -16.96
CA ASN A 322 -10.70 -11.50 -18.29
C ASN A 322 -11.76 -12.60 -18.26
N SER A 323 -11.99 -13.27 -17.12
CA SER A 323 -13.06 -14.27 -16.96
C SER A 323 -14.45 -13.66 -16.77
N ILE A 324 -14.54 -12.37 -16.43
CA ILE A 324 -15.81 -11.66 -16.25
C ILE A 324 -16.39 -11.32 -17.63
N GLU A 325 -17.57 -11.86 -17.97
CA GLU A 325 -18.21 -11.63 -19.27
C GLU A 325 -18.65 -10.17 -19.43
N ASP A 326 -19.39 -9.64 -18.45
CA ASP A 326 -19.85 -8.25 -18.47
C ASP A 326 -18.69 -7.31 -18.11
N HIS A 327 -18.12 -6.66 -19.11
CA HIS A 327 -16.99 -5.73 -18.90
C HIS A 327 -17.32 -4.57 -17.95
N LYS A 328 -18.60 -4.21 -17.73
CA LYS A 328 -18.98 -3.20 -16.73
C LYS A 328 -18.76 -3.65 -15.28
N GLN A 329 -18.57 -4.94 -15.07
CA GLN A 329 -18.22 -5.50 -13.77
C GLN A 329 -16.71 -5.67 -13.59
N ARG A 330 -15.93 -5.43 -14.65
CA ARG A 330 -14.46 -5.45 -14.59
C ARG A 330 -13.91 -4.23 -13.89
N SER A 331 -12.72 -4.39 -13.33
CA SER A 331 -12.01 -3.32 -12.63
C SER A 331 -10.55 -3.24 -13.07
N ILE A 332 -10.10 -2.02 -13.36
CA ILE A 332 -8.69 -1.70 -13.58
C ILE A 332 -8.08 -1.32 -12.25
N VAL A 333 -6.84 -1.76 -11.97
CA VAL A 333 -6.09 -1.35 -10.78
C VAL A 333 -4.83 -0.59 -11.18
N VAL A 334 -4.67 0.62 -10.62
CA VAL A 334 -3.42 1.38 -10.66
C VAL A 334 -2.79 1.30 -9.28
N TYR A 335 -1.50 0.97 -9.21
CA TYR A 335 -0.81 0.66 -7.96
C TYR A 335 0.65 1.11 -7.94
N GLY A 336 1.29 1.04 -6.76
CA GLY A 336 2.68 1.40 -6.50
C GLY A 336 3.52 0.24 -5.95
N HIS A 337 4.31 0.49 -4.89
CA HIS A 337 4.90 -0.44 -3.96
C HIS A 337 6.10 -1.27 -4.46
N ASP A 338 6.14 -1.70 -5.73
CA ASP A 338 7.12 -2.69 -6.18
C ASP A 338 8.26 -2.08 -7.00
N ALA A 339 9.02 -1.19 -6.38
CA ALA A 339 10.17 -0.52 -6.98
C ALA A 339 11.17 -1.47 -7.64
N ARG A 340 11.34 -2.71 -7.14
CA ARG A 340 12.33 -3.64 -7.73
C ARG A 340 11.98 -4.03 -9.15
N VAL A 341 10.70 -4.20 -9.43
CA VAL A 341 10.21 -4.53 -10.77
C VAL A 341 10.12 -3.27 -11.64
N GLY A 342 9.91 -2.12 -11.02
CA GLY A 342 9.74 -0.85 -11.74
C GLY A 342 8.36 -0.71 -12.37
N LEU A 343 8.26 0.10 -13.44
CA LEU A 343 7.01 0.33 -14.13
C LEU A 343 6.44 -0.96 -14.73
N GLN A 344 5.18 -1.25 -14.44
CA GLN A 344 4.45 -2.41 -14.90
C GLN A 344 3.30 -1.98 -15.82
N ILE A 345 3.67 -1.49 -16.98
CA ILE A 345 2.78 -0.90 -17.98
C ILE A 345 2.82 -1.65 -19.31
N GLY A 346 3.36 -2.88 -19.30
CA GLY A 346 3.59 -3.68 -20.51
C GLY A 346 2.38 -3.78 -21.43
N GLU A 347 2.65 -4.00 -22.71
CA GLU A 347 1.64 -4.11 -23.76
C GLU A 347 0.69 -5.28 -23.51
N GLU A 348 -0.56 -5.13 -23.97
CA GLU A 348 -1.51 -6.23 -24.00
C GLU A 348 -0.98 -7.38 -24.87
N SER A 349 -1.03 -8.59 -24.35
CA SER A 349 -0.87 -9.76 -25.21
C SER A 349 -2.12 -9.91 -26.07
N SER A 350 -1.98 -10.46 -27.27
CA SER A 350 -3.12 -10.69 -28.18
C SER A 350 -4.23 -11.58 -27.59
N GLN A 351 -4.01 -12.19 -26.41
CA GLN A 351 -4.90 -13.16 -25.78
C GLN A 351 -5.48 -12.68 -24.44
N VAL A 352 -4.85 -11.73 -23.75
CA VAL A 352 -5.24 -11.31 -22.42
C VAL A 352 -5.15 -9.79 -22.30
N SER A 353 -6.29 -9.13 -22.07
CA SER A 353 -6.32 -7.69 -21.79
C SER A 353 -5.70 -7.40 -20.42
N ARG A 354 -5.01 -6.27 -20.32
CA ARG A 354 -4.37 -5.84 -19.10
C ARG A 354 -5.28 -4.91 -18.30
N TYR A 355 -5.52 -5.26 -17.04
CA TYR A 355 -6.31 -4.48 -16.08
C TYR A 355 -5.51 -4.07 -14.85
N THR A 356 -4.17 -3.99 -14.97
CA THR A 356 -3.27 -3.58 -13.88
C THR A 356 -2.17 -2.69 -14.40
N PHE A 357 -1.87 -1.59 -13.69
CA PHE A 357 -0.82 -0.63 -14.04
C PHE A 357 0.00 -0.28 -12.80
N GLY A 358 1.25 -0.73 -12.76
CA GLY A 358 2.19 -0.42 -11.67
C GLY A 358 3.02 0.81 -11.99
N LEU A 359 2.94 1.83 -11.16
CA LEU A 359 3.57 3.14 -11.37
C LEU A 359 4.82 3.38 -10.52
N ASP A 360 5.21 2.45 -9.63
CA ASP A 360 6.46 2.61 -8.88
C ASP A 360 7.66 2.48 -9.81
N SER A 361 8.15 3.61 -10.27
CA SER A 361 9.33 3.69 -11.14
C SER A 361 10.65 3.56 -10.39
N GLY A 362 10.62 3.55 -9.06
CA GLY A 362 11.79 3.50 -8.19
C GLY A 362 12.39 4.88 -7.93
N CYS A 363 11.58 5.90 -7.72
CA CYS A 363 12.04 7.26 -7.41
C CYS A 363 12.99 7.30 -6.22
N ALA A 364 12.69 6.58 -5.15
CA ALA A 364 13.55 6.42 -3.97
C ALA A 364 14.94 5.83 -4.26
N TYR A 365 15.14 5.25 -5.44
CA TYR A 365 16.39 4.63 -5.87
C TYR A 365 17.06 5.38 -7.06
N GLY A 366 16.70 6.63 -7.26
CA GLY A 366 17.26 7.47 -8.32
C GLY A 366 16.81 7.11 -9.74
N ARG A 367 15.72 6.35 -9.89
CA ARG A 367 15.22 5.94 -11.23
C ARG A 367 14.14 6.86 -11.80
N GLY A 368 13.92 8.01 -11.12
CA GLY A 368 12.94 9.01 -11.52
C GLY A 368 11.50 8.66 -11.13
N LEU A 369 10.56 9.58 -11.41
CA LEU A 369 9.15 9.51 -11.00
C LEU A 369 8.25 9.39 -12.22
N ALA A 370 7.18 8.59 -12.11
CA ALA A 370 6.23 8.39 -13.18
C ALA A 370 4.79 8.70 -12.74
N ALA A 371 3.98 9.07 -13.73
CA ALA A 371 2.52 9.18 -13.58
C ALA A 371 1.80 8.58 -14.79
N MET A 372 0.59 8.10 -14.54
CA MET A 372 -0.41 7.83 -15.57
C MET A 372 -1.32 9.04 -15.70
N VAL A 373 -1.41 9.59 -16.90
CA VAL A 373 -2.36 10.64 -17.25
C VAL A 373 -3.51 10.01 -17.98
N VAL A 374 -4.73 10.12 -17.44
CA VAL A 374 -5.96 9.57 -18.04
C VAL A 374 -6.80 10.72 -18.56
N ASP A 375 -7.10 10.68 -19.85
CA ASP A 375 -7.86 11.70 -20.55
C ASP A 375 -9.18 11.17 -21.10
N LYS A 376 -10.20 12.04 -21.10
CA LYS A 376 -11.47 11.76 -21.74
C LYS A 376 -11.41 12.17 -23.20
N LYS A 377 -11.74 11.23 -24.11
CA LYS A 377 -11.82 11.48 -25.53
C LYS A 377 -13.11 12.20 -25.92
N GLU A 378 -13.14 12.78 -27.12
CA GLU A 378 -14.34 13.45 -27.68
C GLU A 378 -15.55 12.50 -27.80
N ASP A 379 -15.30 11.22 -28.07
CA ASP A 379 -16.33 10.17 -28.16
C ASP A 379 -16.85 9.69 -26.79
N GLY A 380 -16.32 10.27 -25.68
CA GLY A 380 -16.64 9.87 -24.32
C GLY A 380 -15.83 8.70 -23.80
N GLY A 381 -15.03 8.04 -24.62
CA GLY A 381 -14.07 7.01 -24.21
C GLY A 381 -12.89 7.60 -23.42
N LEU A 382 -12.00 6.71 -22.98
CA LEU A 382 -10.79 7.08 -22.23
C LEU A 382 -9.54 6.72 -23.02
N SER A 383 -8.49 7.49 -22.79
CA SER A 383 -7.12 7.18 -23.19
C SER A 383 -6.19 7.41 -22.01
N HIS A 384 -4.98 6.88 -22.08
CA HIS A 384 -3.95 7.17 -21.09
C HIS A 384 -2.58 7.27 -21.75
N GLU A 385 -1.69 7.95 -21.06
CA GLU A 385 -0.26 7.96 -21.34
C GLU A 385 0.52 7.80 -20.02
N ILE A 386 1.71 7.24 -20.12
CA ILE A 386 2.65 7.17 -19.00
C ILE A 386 3.74 8.22 -19.23
N VAL A 387 3.84 9.14 -18.29
CA VAL A 387 4.84 10.21 -18.31
C VAL A 387 5.84 9.95 -17.21
N LYS A 388 7.12 10.04 -17.52
CA LYS A 388 8.22 9.85 -16.55
C LYS A 388 9.15 11.05 -16.60
N VAL A 389 9.71 11.42 -15.44
CA VAL A 389 10.83 12.34 -15.29
C VAL A 389 12.02 11.60 -14.69
N ASP A 390 13.24 11.97 -15.09
CA ASP A 390 14.46 11.43 -14.51
C ASP A 390 14.70 11.98 -13.11
N ALA A 391 15.55 11.32 -12.33
CA ALA A 391 15.96 11.81 -11.03
C ALA A 391 16.74 13.13 -11.17
N ALA A 392 16.52 14.06 -10.24
CA ALA A 392 17.26 15.31 -10.20
C ALA A 392 18.76 14.99 -9.96
N GLY A 393 19.60 15.31 -10.91
CA GLY A 393 21.05 15.03 -10.88
C GLY A 393 21.60 14.30 -12.11
N GLU A 394 20.76 13.59 -12.89
CA GLU A 394 21.22 12.94 -14.15
C GLU A 394 21.21 13.88 -15.38
N ALA A 395 20.60 15.06 -15.27
CA ALA A 395 20.46 15.98 -16.39
C ALA A 395 21.75 16.80 -16.69
N GLU A 396 22.67 16.95 -15.73
CA GLU A 396 23.88 17.76 -15.90
C GLU A 396 25.04 17.02 -16.59
N ASP A 397 25.11 15.69 -16.51
CA ASP A 397 26.24 14.92 -17.07
C ASP A 397 26.16 14.64 -18.59
N LYS A 398 25.02 14.91 -19.24
CA LYS A 398 24.86 14.65 -20.68
C LYS A 398 25.20 15.83 -21.61
N GLN A 399 25.50 17.02 -21.07
CA GLN A 399 25.86 18.20 -21.89
C GLN A 399 27.35 18.49 -21.99
N GLU A 400 28.22 17.87 -21.19
CA GLU A 400 29.69 18.11 -21.26
C GLU A 400 30.48 17.09 -22.08
N GLY A 401 29.86 16.13 -22.75
CA GLY A 401 30.50 15.05 -23.50
C GLY A 401 30.54 15.23 -25.05
N SER A 402 30.23 16.43 -25.60
CA SER A 402 30.30 16.66 -27.04
C SER A 402 30.95 18.01 -27.35
N SER A 403 32.25 18.06 -27.25
CA SER A 403 33.08 19.05 -27.93
C SER A 403 34.43 18.42 -28.35
#